data_39a40cb9e453bbb817fe22ff9126366e
#
_entry.id   39a40cb9e453bbb817fe22ff9126366e
#
_cell.length_a   1.000
_cell.length_b   1.000
_cell.length_c   1.000
_cell.angle_alpha   90.00
_cell.angle_beta   90.00
_cell.angle_gamma   90.00
#
_symmetry.space_group_name_H-M   'P 1'
#
loop_
_entity.id
_entity.type
_entity.pdbx_description
1 polymer ?
#
loop_
_entity_poly.entity_id
_entity_poly.type
_entity_poly.pdbx_seq_one_letter_code
_entity_poly.pdbx_strand_id
1 'polypeptide(L)'
;ETPRGVITFLDTPGHEAFTAMRARGAKATDIVILVVAADDGVMPQTREAIHHAKAANVPLVVAINKIDKPEANADRVKTELVSEQVVPEEYGGDSPFIGVSAKTGEGIDALLENVLLQAEILELRAPKDAPAQGIVIEARLDKGRGPVATVLVQSGTLKRGDMLLAGQSYGRVRAMLDENAKATNEAGPSIPVEIQGLSEVPDAGESFQVVADERKAREIALFRQGKFRDVKLAKQQAVKLENMMENMGEGAVEAKLLPIIIKADVQGSQEALSQSLQKLSTDEVKVQIVHAAVGGITETDVNLAIASKGVIIGFNARADAVARKLAETNGVDIRYHNIIYDAVDEVKAALSGMLTPDKKEEIIGMVEIRQVFNVSKVGAIAGCMVLDGIVR
;
A
#
# COMPACT_ATOMS: atom_id res chain seq x y z
N GLU A 1 -11.65 23.64 11.66
CA GLU A 1 -11.50 24.59 12.77
C GLU A 1 -12.66 24.45 13.75
N THR A 2 -12.37 24.46 15.04
CA THR A 2 -13.36 24.45 16.11
C THR A 2 -13.19 25.70 17.00
N PRO A 3 -14.19 26.07 17.82
CA PRO A 3 -14.06 27.19 18.76
C PRO A 3 -12.90 27.03 19.77
N ARG A 4 -12.45 25.78 19.99
CA ARG A 4 -11.35 25.43 20.92
C ARG A 4 -9.99 25.29 20.24
N GLY A 5 -9.93 25.19 18.91
CA GLY A 5 -8.67 25.04 18.17
C GLY A 5 -8.81 24.36 16.83
N VAL A 6 -7.69 24.13 16.19
CA VAL A 6 -7.58 23.43 14.90
C VAL A 6 -7.24 21.97 15.15
N ILE A 7 -8.02 21.06 14.56
CA ILE A 7 -7.75 19.64 14.55
C ILE A 7 -7.29 19.26 13.14
N THR A 8 -6.16 18.61 13.01
CA THR A 8 -5.67 18.07 11.75
C THR A 8 -6.09 16.61 11.60
N PHE A 9 -6.79 16.29 10.53
CA PHE A 9 -7.21 14.94 10.19
C PHE A 9 -6.30 14.35 9.11
N LEU A 10 -5.84 13.13 9.35
CA LEU A 10 -5.20 12.29 8.33
C LEU A 10 -6.17 11.17 7.95
N ASP A 11 -6.77 11.28 6.78
CA ASP A 11 -7.62 10.23 6.25
C ASP A 11 -6.79 9.12 5.62
N THR A 12 -7.17 7.86 5.87
CA THR A 12 -6.54 6.68 5.27
C THR A 12 -7.59 5.82 4.58
N PRO A 13 -7.31 5.32 3.37
CA PRO A 13 -8.24 4.44 2.68
C PRO A 13 -8.52 3.18 3.50
N GLY A 14 -9.80 2.79 3.60
CA GLY A 14 -10.23 1.59 4.33
C GLY A 14 -9.90 0.27 3.64
N HIS A 15 -9.51 0.33 2.36
CA HIS A 15 -9.26 -0.85 1.55
C HIS A 15 -8.00 -1.62 1.99
N GLU A 16 -8.04 -2.97 1.94
CA GLU A 16 -6.96 -3.87 2.36
C GLU A 16 -5.61 -3.54 1.72
N ALA A 17 -5.59 -3.11 0.46
CA ALA A 17 -4.36 -2.74 -0.25
C ALA A 17 -3.54 -1.64 0.46
N PHE A 18 -4.18 -0.80 1.31
CA PHE A 18 -3.55 0.34 1.96
C PHE A 18 -3.13 0.10 3.42
N THR A 19 -2.86 -1.16 3.79
CA THR A 19 -2.37 -1.55 5.13
C THR A 19 -1.17 -0.72 5.58
N ALA A 20 -0.19 -0.49 4.70
CA ALA A 20 1.00 0.31 5.02
C ALA A 20 0.66 1.78 5.30
N MET A 21 -0.32 2.36 4.60
CA MET A 21 -0.80 3.72 4.88
C MET A 21 -1.47 3.81 6.25
N ARG A 22 -2.32 2.84 6.61
CA ARG A 22 -2.96 2.80 7.94
C ARG A 22 -1.92 2.68 9.06
N ALA A 23 -0.93 1.81 8.90
CA ALA A 23 0.16 1.66 9.85
C ALA A 23 0.99 2.94 10.03
N ARG A 24 1.25 3.67 8.94
CA ARG A 24 1.92 4.98 8.97
C ARG A 24 1.04 6.05 9.61
N GLY A 25 -0.24 6.12 9.24
CA GLY A 25 -1.21 7.04 9.82
C GLY A 25 -1.26 6.90 11.34
N ALA A 26 -1.42 5.68 11.84
CA ALA A 26 -1.45 5.40 13.27
C ALA A 26 -0.17 5.84 14.00
N LYS A 27 1.02 5.71 13.38
CA LYS A 27 2.28 6.18 13.98
C LYS A 27 2.49 7.68 13.89
N ALA A 28 1.83 8.35 12.95
CA ALA A 28 1.99 9.77 12.70
C ALA A 28 1.06 10.63 13.55
N THR A 29 -0.01 10.05 14.09
CA THR A 29 -1.12 10.72 14.79
C THR A 29 -1.08 10.50 16.30
N ASP A 30 -1.71 11.40 17.02
CA ASP A 30 -1.81 11.36 18.50
C ASP A 30 -3.07 10.61 18.95
N ILE A 31 -4.12 10.59 18.12
CA ILE A 31 -5.42 9.94 18.37
C ILE A 31 -5.89 9.28 17.08
N VAL A 32 -6.47 8.10 17.19
CA VAL A 32 -7.10 7.40 16.05
C VAL A 32 -8.62 7.41 16.22
N ILE A 33 -9.33 7.90 15.22
CA ILE A 33 -10.79 7.75 15.13
C ILE A 33 -11.10 6.48 14.33
N LEU A 34 -11.67 5.50 15.02
CA LEU A 34 -12.11 4.25 14.41
C LEU A 34 -13.57 4.38 13.98
N VAL A 35 -13.81 4.40 12.68
CA VAL A 35 -15.17 4.49 12.13
C VAL A 35 -15.72 3.10 11.86
N VAL A 36 -16.84 2.76 12.50
CA VAL A 36 -17.53 1.48 12.33
C VAL A 36 -18.98 1.73 11.95
N ALA A 37 -19.45 1.08 10.91
CA ALA A 37 -20.85 1.23 10.48
C ALA A 37 -21.79 0.42 11.40
N ALA A 38 -22.86 1.05 11.87
CA ALA A 38 -23.82 0.45 12.78
C ALA A 38 -24.64 -0.69 12.14
N ASP A 39 -24.74 -0.70 10.82
CA ASP A 39 -25.44 -1.73 10.03
C ASP A 39 -24.54 -2.95 9.74
N ASP A 40 -23.25 -2.72 9.48
CA ASP A 40 -22.30 -3.77 9.05
C ASP A 40 -21.58 -4.46 10.25
N GLY A 41 -21.29 -3.72 11.32
CA GLY A 41 -20.51 -4.20 12.47
C GLY A 41 -19.01 -4.23 12.25
N VAL A 42 -18.28 -5.05 13.02
CA VAL A 42 -16.81 -5.14 12.98
C VAL A 42 -16.35 -6.01 11.83
N MET A 43 -15.84 -5.39 10.78
CA MET A 43 -15.30 -6.04 9.59
C MET A 43 -13.80 -6.37 9.75
N PRO A 44 -13.21 -7.24 8.89
CA PRO A 44 -11.77 -7.58 8.95
C PRO A 44 -10.86 -6.35 8.92
N GLN A 45 -11.20 -5.34 8.12
CA GLN A 45 -10.45 -4.09 8.01
C GLN A 45 -10.53 -3.26 9.31
N THR A 46 -11.65 -3.33 10.03
CA THR A 46 -11.82 -2.71 11.35
C THR A 46 -10.87 -3.35 12.37
N ARG A 47 -10.77 -4.68 12.39
CA ARG A 47 -9.83 -5.42 13.25
C ARG A 47 -8.38 -5.05 12.97
N GLU A 48 -8.03 -4.96 11.69
CA GLU A 48 -6.71 -4.53 11.25
C GLU A 48 -6.39 -3.11 11.75
N ALA A 49 -7.33 -2.17 11.62
CA ALA A 49 -7.17 -0.79 12.10
C ALA A 49 -6.96 -0.75 13.64
N ILE A 50 -7.71 -1.56 14.39
CA ILE A 50 -7.52 -1.71 15.85
C ILE A 50 -6.11 -2.22 16.16
N HIS A 51 -5.63 -3.24 15.45
CA HIS A 51 -4.29 -3.77 15.65
C HIS A 51 -3.20 -2.74 15.36
N HIS A 52 -3.36 -1.92 14.32
CA HIS A 52 -2.41 -0.83 14.01
C HIS A 52 -2.39 0.25 15.08
N ALA A 53 -3.55 0.68 15.58
CA ALA A 53 -3.64 1.67 16.65
C ALA A 53 -3.00 1.15 17.95
N LYS A 54 -3.29 -0.10 18.33
CA LYS A 54 -2.69 -0.75 19.50
C LYS A 54 -1.18 -0.93 19.35
N ALA A 55 -0.71 -1.36 18.18
CA ALA A 55 0.73 -1.51 17.90
C ALA A 55 1.48 -0.16 17.93
N ALA A 56 0.81 0.92 17.59
CA ALA A 56 1.34 2.28 17.69
C ALA A 56 1.18 2.90 19.10
N ASN A 57 0.45 2.22 20.01
CA ASN A 57 0.09 2.70 21.34
C ASN A 57 -0.63 4.06 21.32
N VAL A 58 -1.56 4.21 20.37
CA VAL A 58 -2.35 5.44 20.18
C VAL A 58 -3.78 5.18 20.68
N PRO A 59 -4.36 6.10 21.48
CA PRO A 59 -5.72 5.97 21.98
C PRO A 59 -6.75 6.00 20.85
N LEU A 60 -7.83 5.24 21.04
CA LEU A 60 -8.93 5.09 20.11
C LEU A 60 -10.15 5.88 20.56
N VAL A 61 -10.72 6.65 19.65
CA VAL A 61 -12.09 7.20 19.74
C VAL A 61 -12.94 6.49 18.72
N VAL A 62 -14.03 5.86 19.13
CA VAL A 62 -14.89 5.06 18.25
C VAL A 62 -16.06 5.89 17.76
N ALA A 63 -16.20 6.03 16.45
CA ALA A 63 -17.34 6.66 15.79
C ALA A 63 -18.23 5.56 15.18
N ILE A 64 -19.38 5.29 15.80
CA ILE A 64 -20.38 4.36 15.26
C ILE A 64 -21.23 5.12 14.24
N ASN A 65 -20.92 4.94 12.95
CA ASN A 65 -21.54 5.67 11.85
C ASN A 65 -22.80 5.00 11.32
N LYS A 66 -23.59 5.74 10.53
CA LYS A 66 -24.85 5.33 9.90
C LYS A 66 -25.96 5.05 10.92
N ILE A 67 -26.00 5.76 12.05
CA ILE A 67 -27.06 5.62 13.06
C ILE A 67 -28.45 6.02 12.53
N ASP A 68 -28.51 6.75 11.41
CA ASP A 68 -29.72 7.14 10.71
C ASP A 68 -30.43 5.99 10.00
N LYS A 69 -29.78 4.83 9.84
CA LYS A 69 -30.39 3.67 9.16
C LYS A 69 -31.29 2.87 10.10
N PRO A 70 -32.41 2.32 9.59
CA PRO A 70 -33.32 1.49 10.40
C PRO A 70 -32.68 0.18 10.90
N GLU A 71 -31.67 -0.31 10.20
CA GLU A 71 -30.92 -1.54 10.54
C GLU A 71 -29.75 -1.27 11.52
N ALA A 72 -29.54 -0.01 11.91
CA ALA A 72 -28.45 0.37 12.78
C ALA A 72 -28.58 -0.29 14.18
N ASN A 73 -27.52 -0.94 14.62
CA ASN A 73 -27.47 -1.58 15.93
C ASN A 73 -26.14 -1.26 16.63
N ALA A 74 -26.12 -0.15 17.37
CA ALA A 74 -24.94 0.32 18.08
C ALA A 74 -24.49 -0.65 19.20
N ASP A 75 -25.43 -1.31 19.89
CA ASP A 75 -25.11 -2.22 20.99
C ASP A 75 -24.42 -3.50 20.50
N ARG A 76 -24.81 -3.98 19.32
CA ARG A 76 -24.12 -5.08 18.65
C ARG A 76 -22.66 -4.68 18.34
N VAL A 77 -22.44 -3.50 17.77
CA VAL A 77 -21.10 -2.99 17.45
C VAL A 77 -20.26 -2.85 18.72
N LYS A 78 -20.81 -2.32 19.82
CA LYS A 78 -20.13 -2.24 21.12
C LYS A 78 -19.69 -3.63 21.60
N THR A 79 -20.56 -4.62 21.53
CA THR A 79 -20.27 -5.99 21.95
C THR A 79 -19.16 -6.63 21.10
N GLU A 80 -19.20 -6.44 19.79
CA GLU A 80 -18.17 -6.93 18.86
C GLU A 80 -16.80 -6.27 19.13
N LEU A 81 -16.76 -4.95 19.39
CA LEU A 81 -15.53 -4.23 19.72
C LEU A 81 -14.93 -4.61 21.07
N VAL A 82 -15.77 -4.91 22.07
CA VAL A 82 -15.30 -5.44 23.35
C VAL A 82 -14.58 -6.78 23.16
N SER A 83 -15.06 -7.63 22.24
CA SER A 83 -14.36 -8.87 21.88
C SER A 83 -12.96 -8.63 21.29
N GLU A 84 -12.77 -7.50 20.63
CA GLU A 84 -11.46 -7.03 20.12
C GLU A 84 -10.67 -6.21 21.15
N GLN A 85 -11.09 -6.24 22.43
CA GLN A 85 -10.46 -5.51 23.55
C GLN A 85 -10.45 -3.99 23.36
N VAL A 86 -11.47 -3.44 22.71
CA VAL A 86 -11.78 -2.02 22.70
C VAL A 86 -13.02 -1.82 23.56
N VAL A 87 -12.80 -1.36 24.80
CA VAL A 87 -13.85 -1.33 25.81
C VAL A 87 -14.38 0.08 25.95
N PRO A 88 -15.71 0.30 25.84
CA PRO A 88 -16.32 1.62 26.05
C PRO A 88 -16.08 2.13 27.47
N GLU A 89 -16.03 3.45 27.66
CA GLU A 89 -15.98 4.11 28.97
C GLU A 89 -17.16 3.68 29.85
N GLU A 90 -18.34 3.49 29.29
CA GLU A 90 -19.55 3.00 29.97
C GLU A 90 -19.35 1.62 30.66
N TYR A 91 -18.43 0.81 30.15
CA TYR A 91 -18.09 -0.52 30.70
C TYR A 91 -16.76 -0.53 31.48
N GLY A 92 -16.25 0.68 31.81
CA GLY A 92 -15.01 0.83 32.57
C GLY A 92 -13.73 0.78 31.71
N GLY A 93 -13.86 0.93 30.41
CA GLY A 93 -12.73 1.09 29.49
C GLY A 93 -12.26 2.54 29.37
N ASP A 94 -11.38 2.76 28.42
CA ASP A 94 -10.71 4.04 28.16
C ASP A 94 -11.03 4.64 26.77
N SER A 95 -11.90 4.00 26.01
CA SER A 95 -12.25 4.43 24.66
C SER A 95 -13.65 5.05 24.62
N PRO A 96 -13.81 6.34 24.23
CA PRO A 96 -15.13 6.92 24.03
C PRO A 96 -15.79 6.37 22.77
N PHE A 97 -17.10 6.09 22.87
CA PHE A 97 -17.93 5.59 21.77
C PHE A 97 -19.02 6.62 21.45
N ILE A 98 -19.02 7.14 20.25
CA ILE A 98 -19.95 8.19 19.79
C ILE A 98 -20.74 7.69 18.60
N GLY A 99 -22.09 7.76 18.71
CA GLY A 99 -22.96 7.53 17.57
C GLY A 99 -22.97 8.74 16.64
N VAL A 100 -22.74 8.51 15.35
CA VAL A 100 -22.69 9.57 14.35
C VAL A 100 -23.45 9.19 13.08
N SER A 101 -23.93 10.17 12.34
CA SER A 101 -24.37 10.02 10.96
C SER A 101 -23.65 11.01 10.06
N ALA A 102 -22.74 10.53 9.24
CA ALA A 102 -22.07 11.36 8.26
C ALA A 102 -23.06 11.96 7.21
N LYS A 103 -24.23 11.33 7.04
CA LYS A 103 -25.26 11.79 6.11
C LYS A 103 -26.06 12.97 6.65
N THR A 104 -26.44 12.92 7.92
CA THR A 104 -27.29 13.94 8.56
C THR A 104 -26.47 14.99 9.33
N GLY A 105 -25.22 14.70 9.65
CA GLY A 105 -24.36 15.51 10.52
C GLY A 105 -24.58 15.26 12.02
N GLU A 106 -25.50 14.38 12.39
CA GLU A 106 -25.80 14.05 13.78
C GLU A 106 -24.58 13.44 14.47
N GLY A 107 -24.30 13.88 15.70
CA GLY A 107 -23.22 13.39 16.55
C GLY A 107 -21.82 13.87 16.17
N ILE A 108 -21.62 14.61 15.08
CA ILE A 108 -20.29 15.07 14.65
C ILE A 108 -19.69 16.05 15.67
N ASP A 109 -20.45 17.01 16.18
CA ASP A 109 -19.96 17.95 17.19
C ASP A 109 -19.53 17.23 18.48
N ALA A 110 -20.31 16.23 18.92
CA ALA A 110 -19.97 15.41 20.07
C ALA A 110 -18.68 14.59 19.83
N LEU A 111 -18.48 14.07 18.61
CA LEU A 111 -17.24 13.39 18.23
C LEU A 111 -16.04 14.33 18.34
N LEU A 112 -16.14 15.54 17.78
CA LEU A 112 -15.08 16.55 17.83
C LEU A 112 -14.77 16.98 19.27
N GLU A 113 -15.78 17.16 20.10
CA GLU A 113 -15.59 17.47 21.54
C GLU A 113 -14.85 16.35 22.27
N ASN A 114 -15.18 15.08 22.01
CA ASN A 114 -14.49 13.94 22.60
C ASN A 114 -13.03 13.83 22.14
N VAL A 115 -12.74 14.10 20.86
CA VAL A 115 -11.36 14.15 20.35
C VAL A 115 -10.56 15.23 21.05
N LEU A 116 -11.14 16.43 21.25
CA LEU A 116 -10.47 17.52 21.97
C LEU A 116 -10.26 17.19 23.44
N LEU A 117 -11.23 16.54 24.08
CA LEU A 117 -11.10 16.10 25.47
C LEU A 117 -9.97 15.07 25.62
N GLN A 118 -9.89 14.10 24.70
CA GLN A 118 -8.77 13.14 24.69
C GLN A 118 -7.42 13.83 24.48
N ALA A 119 -7.36 14.83 23.60
CA ALA A 119 -6.14 15.61 23.39
C ALA A 119 -5.72 16.41 24.64
N GLU A 120 -6.67 16.93 25.42
CA GLU A 120 -6.41 17.60 26.70
C GLU A 120 -5.89 16.60 27.75
N ILE A 121 -6.48 15.42 27.86
CA ILE A 121 -6.04 14.35 28.77
C ILE A 121 -4.61 13.89 28.46
N LEU A 122 -4.26 13.80 27.18
CA LEU A 122 -2.92 13.42 26.72
C LEU A 122 -1.88 14.55 26.92
N GLU A 123 -2.29 15.75 27.31
CA GLU A 123 -1.43 16.94 27.46
C GLU A 123 -0.49 17.16 26.25
N LEU A 124 -1.02 17.05 25.04
CA LEU A 124 -0.24 17.15 23.80
C LEU A 124 0.42 18.53 23.70
N ARG A 125 1.74 18.54 23.66
CA ARG A 125 2.56 19.78 23.59
C ARG A 125 3.70 19.59 22.61
N ALA A 126 3.96 20.62 21.80
CA ALA A 126 5.12 20.66 20.91
C ALA A 126 5.78 22.04 20.95
N PRO A 127 7.12 22.13 20.98
CA PRO A 127 7.82 23.40 20.87
C PRO A 127 7.56 24.02 19.51
N LYS A 128 7.30 25.34 19.47
CA LYS A 128 7.16 26.11 18.22
C LYS A 128 8.49 26.73 17.79
N ASP A 129 9.25 27.25 18.75
CA ASP A 129 10.52 27.95 18.49
C ASP A 129 11.71 26.97 18.42
N ALA A 130 11.61 26.02 17.51
CA ALA A 130 12.64 25.02 17.25
C ALA A 130 12.72 24.71 15.73
N PRO A 131 13.84 24.16 15.24
CA PRO A 131 13.90 23.63 13.89
C PRO A 131 12.82 22.56 13.68
N ALA A 132 12.13 22.63 12.54
CA ALA A 132 11.03 21.73 12.27
C ALA A 132 11.49 20.27 12.15
N GLN A 133 10.69 19.39 12.72
CA GLN A 133 10.77 17.96 12.58
C GLN A 133 9.36 17.40 12.35
N GLY A 134 9.27 16.30 11.63
CA GLY A 134 8.00 15.65 11.35
C GLY A 134 8.14 14.48 10.42
N ILE A 135 7.06 14.16 9.72
CA ILE A 135 6.96 12.97 8.88
C ILE A 135 6.48 13.33 7.47
N VAL A 136 6.95 12.60 6.49
CA VAL A 136 6.44 12.66 5.11
C VAL A 136 5.17 11.82 5.04
N ILE A 137 4.05 12.46 4.71
CA ILE A 137 2.76 11.78 4.57
C ILE A 137 2.64 11.12 3.21
N GLU A 138 2.94 11.89 2.14
CA GLU A 138 2.83 11.45 0.76
C GLU A 138 3.85 12.18 -0.09
N ALA A 139 4.28 11.57 -1.19
CA ALA A 139 5.19 12.20 -2.12
C ALA A 139 4.89 11.83 -3.58
N ARG A 140 5.14 12.76 -4.49
CA ARG A 140 4.90 12.57 -5.92
C ARG A 140 5.93 13.31 -6.76
N LEU A 141 6.03 12.92 -8.01
CA LEU A 141 6.84 13.62 -9.01
C LEU A 141 5.91 14.43 -9.93
N ASP A 142 5.94 15.74 -9.79
CA ASP A 142 5.17 16.67 -10.62
C ASP A 142 6.00 17.09 -11.85
N LYS A 143 5.38 17.09 -13.04
CA LYS A 143 6.08 17.39 -14.31
C LYS A 143 6.66 18.80 -14.38
N GLY A 144 6.04 19.77 -13.68
CA GLY A 144 6.46 21.18 -13.71
C GLY A 144 7.25 21.60 -12.48
N ARG A 145 6.91 21.04 -11.34
CA ARG A 145 7.44 21.42 -10.03
C ARG A 145 8.54 20.49 -9.50
N GLY A 146 8.74 19.33 -10.15
CA GLY A 146 9.71 18.32 -9.73
C GLY A 146 9.19 17.49 -8.53
N PRO A 147 10.10 17.04 -7.65
CA PRO A 147 9.70 16.34 -6.42
C PRO A 147 8.85 17.23 -5.52
N VAL A 148 7.68 16.73 -5.15
CA VAL A 148 6.71 17.38 -4.26
C VAL A 148 6.38 16.41 -3.14
N ALA A 149 6.44 16.87 -1.91
CA ALA A 149 6.10 16.07 -0.75
C ALA A 149 5.10 16.81 0.15
N THR A 150 4.11 16.09 0.66
CA THR A 150 3.25 16.55 1.75
C THR A 150 3.85 16.08 3.05
N VAL A 151 4.18 17.01 3.92
CA VAL A 151 4.78 16.75 5.22
C VAL A 151 3.88 17.22 6.35
N LEU A 152 3.86 16.49 7.44
CA LEU A 152 3.22 16.90 8.70
C LEU A 152 4.31 17.34 9.67
N VAL A 153 4.27 18.59 10.07
CA VAL A 153 5.15 19.12 11.11
C VAL A 153 4.68 18.59 12.46
N GLN A 154 5.54 17.90 13.18
CA GLN A 154 5.24 17.39 14.52
C GLN A 154 5.84 18.25 15.61
N SER A 155 6.93 18.92 15.34
CA SER A 155 7.64 19.79 16.31
C SER A 155 8.39 20.88 15.56
N GLY A 156 8.54 22.04 16.17
CA GLY A 156 9.20 23.19 15.58
C GLY A 156 8.33 23.94 14.55
N THR A 157 8.93 24.88 13.85
CA THR A 157 8.28 25.63 12.78
C THR A 157 9.09 25.50 11.50
N LEU A 158 8.47 24.96 10.45
CA LEU A 158 9.04 24.88 9.12
C LEU A 158 8.85 26.22 8.40
N LYS A 159 9.91 26.76 7.83
CA LYS A 159 9.87 28.03 7.11
C LYS A 159 10.32 27.86 5.68
N ARG A 160 9.77 28.68 4.80
CA ARG A 160 10.26 28.80 3.43
C ARG A 160 11.73 29.23 3.43
N GLY A 161 12.57 28.49 2.69
CA GLY A 161 14.01 28.71 2.66
C GLY A 161 14.82 27.77 3.54
N ASP A 162 14.17 27.04 4.46
CA ASP A 162 14.84 26.05 5.30
C ASP A 162 15.47 24.93 4.48
N MET A 163 16.58 24.41 4.97
CA MET A 163 17.20 23.22 4.43
C MET A 163 16.60 21.98 5.08
N LEU A 164 15.86 21.20 4.32
CA LEU A 164 15.16 20.01 4.79
C LEU A 164 15.92 18.75 4.37
N LEU A 165 16.00 17.81 5.30
CA LEU A 165 16.48 16.44 5.06
C LEU A 165 15.35 15.48 5.38
N ALA A 166 14.88 14.73 4.37
CA ALA A 166 13.85 13.70 4.50
C ALA A 166 14.42 12.37 3.99
N GLY A 167 14.66 11.43 4.90
CA GLY A 167 15.29 10.16 4.55
C GLY A 167 16.61 10.33 3.80
N GLN A 168 16.63 9.93 2.53
CA GLN A 168 17.77 10.06 1.60
C GLN A 168 17.69 11.35 0.77
N SER A 169 16.54 12.03 0.75
CA SER A 169 16.32 13.24 -0.01
C SER A 169 16.63 14.48 0.84
N TYR A 170 17.20 15.50 0.23
CA TYR A 170 17.43 16.77 0.87
C TYR A 170 17.12 17.90 -0.11
N GLY A 171 16.92 19.09 0.39
CA GLY A 171 16.72 20.24 -0.45
C GLY A 171 16.24 21.48 0.30
N ARG A 172 16.35 22.62 -0.34
CA ARG A 172 15.86 23.88 0.19
C ARG A 172 14.39 24.03 -0.13
N VAL A 173 13.55 24.27 0.87
CA VAL A 173 12.12 24.53 0.71
C VAL A 173 11.93 25.80 -0.13
N ARG A 174 11.57 25.63 -1.40
CA ARG A 174 11.37 26.75 -2.35
C ARG A 174 9.99 27.35 -2.24
N ALA A 175 8.99 26.48 -2.05
CA ALA A 175 7.60 26.86 -1.88
C ALA A 175 6.92 25.91 -0.89
N MET A 176 5.95 26.43 -0.16
CA MET A 176 5.05 25.69 0.69
C MET A 176 3.61 26.08 0.35
N LEU A 177 2.74 25.09 0.30
CA LEU A 177 1.31 25.28 0.08
C LEU A 177 0.55 24.64 1.25
N ASP A 178 -0.51 25.29 1.69
CA ASP A 178 -1.44 24.74 2.66
C ASP A 178 -2.42 23.72 2.02
N GLU A 179 -3.34 23.20 2.78
CA GLU A 179 -4.38 22.25 2.33
C GLU A 179 -5.34 22.82 1.28
N ASN A 180 -5.39 24.16 1.16
CA ASN A 180 -6.19 24.86 0.15
C ASN A 180 -5.35 25.28 -1.07
N ALA A 181 -4.14 24.75 -1.21
CA ALA A 181 -3.18 25.09 -2.25
C ALA A 181 -2.75 26.59 -2.27
N LYS A 182 -2.91 27.31 -1.14
CA LYS A 182 -2.41 28.67 -0.96
C LYS A 182 -0.97 28.65 -0.50
N ALA A 183 -0.19 29.60 -0.99
CA ALA A 183 1.19 29.76 -0.56
C ALA A 183 1.27 30.20 0.90
N THR A 184 2.03 29.46 1.70
CA THR A 184 2.36 29.81 3.09
C THR A 184 3.87 29.97 3.24
N ASN A 185 4.29 30.78 4.22
CA ASN A 185 5.71 31.00 4.50
C ASN A 185 6.21 30.20 5.71
N GLU A 186 5.30 29.74 6.56
CA GLU A 186 5.62 28.97 7.74
C GLU A 186 4.52 27.95 8.06
N ALA A 187 4.90 26.87 8.73
CA ALA A 187 4.01 25.83 9.24
C ALA A 187 4.50 25.39 10.61
N GLY A 188 3.65 25.53 11.62
CA GLY A 188 3.89 25.08 12.99
C GLY A 188 3.53 23.62 13.21
N PRO A 189 3.59 23.13 14.47
CA PRO A 189 3.24 21.77 14.82
C PRO A 189 1.79 21.42 14.43
N SER A 190 1.57 20.18 14.05
CA SER A 190 0.30 19.61 13.59
C SER A 190 -0.26 20.19 12.29
N ILE A 191 0.52 21.01 11.57
CA ILE A 191 0.10 21.59 10.30
C ILE A 191 0.69 20.79 9.14
N PRO A 192 -0.15 20.23 8.25
CA PRO A 192 0.31 19.60 7.01
C PRO A 192 0.61 20.67 5.97
N VAL A 193 1.71 20.51 5.22
CA VAL A 193 2.07 21.38 4.10
C VAL A 193 2.66 20.60 2.95
N GLU A 194 2.32 21.02 1.74
CA GLU A 194 2.98 20.55 0.53
C GLU A 194 4.25 21.37 0.31
N ILE A 195 5.39 20.72 0.17
CA ILE A 195 6.69 21.35 -0.02
C ILE A 195 7.28 21.02 -1.38
N GLN A 196 8.07 21.95 -1.91
CA GLN A 196 8.78 21.82 -3.19
C GLN A 196 10.24 22.20 -2.99
N GLY A 197 11.14 21.54 -3.74
CA GLY A 197 12.57 21.89 -3.75
C GLY A 197 13.48 20.78 -3.24
N LEU A 198 12.95 19.59 -2.99
CA LEU A 198 13.74 18.40 -2.67
C LEU A 198 14.51 17.90 -3.89
N SER A 199 15.64 17.22 -3.66
CA SER A 199 16.48 16.64 -4.72
C SER A 199 15.81 15.44 -5.40
N GLU A 200 15.09 14.63 -4.63
CA GLU A 200 14.39 13.42 -5.08
C GLU A 200 13.05 13.30 -4.34
N VAL A 201 12.19 12.41 -4.81
CA VAL A 201 10.94 12.10 -4.12
C VAL A 201 11.27 11.28 -2.86
N PRO A 202 10.99 11.81 -1.65
CA PRO A 202 11.25 11.08 -0.41
C PRO A 202 10.25 9.94 -0.24
N ASP A 203 10.60 8.94 0.58
CA ASP A 203 9.68 7.86 0.88
C ASP A 203 8.61 8.29 1.90
N ALA A 204 7.35 7.92 1.63
CA ALA A 204 6.24 8.20 2.55
C ALA A 204 6.47 7.44 3.88
N GLY A 205 6.25 8.13 4.99
CA GLY A 205 6.54 7.63 6.32
C GLY A 205 7.96 7.90 6.82
N GLU A 206 8.84 8.46 5.99
CA GLU A 206 10.16 8.89 6.45
C GLU A 206 10.07 10.15 7.32
N SER A 207 10.92 10.20 8.34
CA SER A 207 11.06 11.41 9.16
C SER A 207 11.83 12.49 8.40
N PHE A 208 11.39 13.73 8.52
CA PHE A 208 12.15 14.87 8.06
C PHE A 208 12.63 15.74 9.23
N GLN A 209 13.69 16.47 8.99
CA GLN A 209 14.21 17.48 9.93
C GLN A 209 14.83 18.64 9.16
N VAL A 210 14.74 19.82 9.75
CA VAL A 210 15.44 21.01 9.27
C VAL A 210 16.89 20.95 9.76
N VAL A 211 17.82 21.16 8.84
CA VAL A 211 19.28 21.14 9.09
C VAL A 211 19.83 22.53 8.78
N ALA A 212 20.71 23.03 9.62
CA ALA A 212 21.27 24.38 9.47
C ALA A 212 22.18 24.54 8.24
N ASP A 213 22.83 23.46 7.77
CA ASP A 213 23.83 23.48 6.72
C ASP A 213 23.53 22.50 5.60
N GLU A 214 23.52 23.00 4.37
CA GLU A 214 23.30 22.21 3.15
C GLU A 214 24.35 21.11 2.97
N ARG A 215 25.62 21.41 3.33
CA ARG A 215 26.70 20.44 3.21
C ARG A 215 26.46 19.23 4.13
N LYS A 216 26.02 19.48 5.38
CA LYS A 216 25.65 18.41 6.32
C LYS A 216 24.44 17.61 5.83
N ALA A 217 23.41 18.30 5.32
CA ALA A 217 22.22 17.62 4.76
C ALA A 217 22.62 16.66 3.65
N ARG A 218 23.45 17.14 2.71
CA ARG A 218 23.97 16.34 1.59
C ARG A 218 24.82 15.15 2.06
N GLU A 219 25.72 15.36 3.01
CA GLU A 219 26.58 14.31 3.55
C GLU A 219 25.75 13.20 4.20
N ILE A 220 24.78 13.57 5.04
CA ILE A 220 23.89 12.61 5.70
C ILE A 220 23.04 11.86 4.67
N ALA A 221 22.49 12.56 3.67
CA ALA A 221 21.69 11.95 2.60
C ALA A 221 22.51 10.92 1.82
N LEU A 222 23.73 11.27 1.39
CA LEU A 222 24.61 10.35 0.68
C LEU A 222 25.01 9.14 1.52
N PHE A 223 25.29 9.33 2.81
CA PHE A 223 25.58 8.23 3.72
C PHE A 223 24.39 7.28 3.84
N ARG A 224 23.17 7.81 4.04
CA ARG A 224 21.92 7.01 4.10
C ARG A 224 21.67 6.27 2.78
N GLN A 225 21.87 6.93 1.64
CA GLN A 225 21.71 6.34 0.31
C GLN A 225 22.68 5.17 0.09
N GLY A 226 23.96 5.32 0.48
CA GLY A 226 24.95 4.24 0.42
C GLY A 226 24.52 3.04 1.26
N LYS A 227 24.14 3.28 2.52
CA LYS A 227 23.69 2.23 3.44
C LYS A 227 22.42 1.52 2.95
N PHE A 228 21.47 2.26 2.39
CA PHE A 228 20.24 1.68 1.82
C PHE A 228 20.54 0.80 0.61
N ARG A 229 21.46 1.25 -0.26
CA ARG A 229 21.90 0.47 -1.42
C ARG A 229 22.57 -0.84 -0.99
N ASP A 230 23.42 -0.79 0.02
CA ASP A 230 24.11 -1.97 0.54
C ASP A 230 23.12 -2.99 1.14
N VAL A 231 22.15 -2.53 1.91
CA VAL A 231 21.06 -3.38 2.46
C VAL A 231 20.21 -3.98 1.33
N LYS A 232 19.87 -3.19 0.31
CA LYS A 232 19.10 -3.67 -0.84
C LYS A 232 19.85 -4.73 -1.62
N LEU A 233 21.15 -4.52 -1.87
CA LEU A 233 22.01 -5.50 -2.54
C LEU A 233 22.15 -6.79 -1.72
N ALA A 234 22.33 -6.69 -0.40
CA ALA A 234 22.41 -7.85 0.49
C ALA A 234 21.09 -8.66 0.47
N LYS A 235 19.94 -7.99 0.50
CA LYS A 235 18.64 -8.66 0.37
C LYS A 235 18.48 -9.35 -0.99
N GLN A 236 18.87 -8.69 -2.08
CA GLN A 236 18.80 -9.29 -3.41
C GLN A 236 19.72 -10.51 -3.55
N GLN A 237 20.92 -10.47 -2.96
CA GLN A 237 21.83 -11.59 -2.93
C GLN A 237 21.29 -12.76 -2.11
N ALA A 238 20.65 -12.48 -0.95
CA ALA A 238 20.03 -13.50 -0.12
C ALA A 238 18.91 -14.21 -0.85
N VAL A 239 17.96 -13.46 -1.47
CA VAL A 239 16.87 -14.03 -2.28
C VAL A 239 17.40 -14.82 -3.48
N LYS A 240 18.46 -14.33 -4.13
CA LYS A 240 19.08 -15.05 -5.25
C LYS A 240 19.73 -16.36 -4.82
N LEU A 241 20.35 -16.37 -3.66
CA LEU A 241 20.93 -17.57 -3.06
C LEU A 241 19.84 -18.58 -2.66
N GLU A 242 18.77 -18.11 -2.04
CA GLU A 242 17.61 -18.92 -1.65
C GLU A 242 16.97 -19.58 -2.85
N ASN A 243 16.65 -18.82 -3.92
CA ASN A 243 16.14 -19.35 -5.18
C ASN A 243 17.11 -20.34 -5.84
N MET A 244 18.43 -20.12 -5.74
CA MET A 244 19.41 -21.02 -6.28
C MET A 244 19.49 -22.34 -5.50
N MET A 245 19.27 -22.31 -4.19
CA MET A 245 19.20 -23.49 -3.34
C MET A 245 17.91 -24.28 -3.56
N GLU A 246 16.78 -23.61 -3.74
CA GLU A 246 15.48 -24.22 -4.09
C GLU A 246 15.56 -24.95 -5.46
N ASN A 247 16.20 -24.34 -6.45
CA ASN A 247 16.36 -24.92 -7.79
C ASN A 247 17.39 -26.07 -7.86
N MET A 248 18.18 -26.31 -6.82
CA MET A 248 19.11 -27.46 -6.73
C MET A 248 18.43 -28.73 -6.20
N GLY A 249 17.17 -28.67 -5.75
CA GLY A 249 16.38 -29.84 -5.38
C GLY A 249 15.94 -30.63 -6.61
N GLU A 250 16.21 -31.93 -6.65
CA GLU A 250 15.75 -32.82 -7.74
C GLU A 250 14.21 -32.73 -7.86
N GLY A 251 13.72 -32.15 -8.98
CA GLY A 251 12.28 -32.07 -9.31
C GLY A 251 11.65 -30.68 -9.17
N ALA A 252 12.42 -29.62 -8.96
CA ALA A 252 11.88 -28.26 -8.91
C ALA A 252 11.32 -27.86 -10.29
N VAL A 253 10.01 -27.65 -10.36
CA VAL A 253 9.36 -27.04 -11.53
C VAL A 253 9.79 -25.59 -11.58
N GLU A 254 10.47 -25.15 -12.65
CA GLU A 254 10.81 -23.74 -12.83
C GLU A 254 9.52 -22.90 -12.79
N ALA A 255 9.33 -22.12 -11.74
CA ALA A 255 8.21 -21.21 -11.64
C ALA A 255 8.26 -20.20 -12.80
N LYS A 256 7.16 -20.06 -13.53
CA LYS A 256 7.05 -19.02 -14.56
C LYS A 256 7.05 -17.65 -13.90
N LEU A 257 7.82 -16.71 -14.43
CA LEU A 257 7.89 -15.36 -13.93
C LEU A 257 7.03 -14.42 -14.79
N LEU A 258 6.23 -13.57 -14.14
CA LEU A 258 5.55 -12.45 -14.78
C LEU A 258 6.24 -11.16 -14.36
N PRO A 259 7.15 -10.60 -15.19
CA PRO A 259 7.83 -9.35 -14.87
C PRO A 259 6.88 -8.17 -15.05
N ILE A 260 6.77 -7.31 -14.04
CA ILE A 260 5.89 -6.15 -14.06
C ILE A 260 6.69 -4.90 -13.67
N ILE A 261 6.44 -3.81 -14.41
CA ILE A 261 6.90 -2.46 -14.07
C ILE A 261 5.68 -1.65 -13.64
N ILE A 262 5.76 -0.98 -12.50
CA ILE A 262 4.67 -0.20 -11.92
C ILE A 262 5.04 1.27 -11.95
N LYS A 263 4.14 2.10 -12.50
CA LYS A 263 4.23 3.56 -12.44
C LYS A 263 2.91 4.10 -11.88
N ALA A 264 3.00 4.89 -10.80
CA ALA A 264 1.83 5.46 -10.14
C ALA A 264 1.95 6.98 -10.00
N ASP A 265 0.84 7.63 -9.75
CA ASP A 265 0.76 9.08 -9.51
C ASP A 265 1.44 9.49 -8.20
N VAL A 266 1.22 8.71 -7.14
CA VAL A 266 1.74 8.93 -5.80
C VAL A 266 2.36 7.66 -5.21
N GLN A 267 3.21 7.83 -4.21
CA GLN A 267 3.96 6.72 -3.63
C GLN A 267 3.07 5.72 -2.91
N GLY A 268 2.05 6.17 -2.20
CA GLY A 268 1.14 5.26 -1.52
C GLY A 268 0.36 4.36 -2.47
N SER A 269 -0.05 4.85 -3.63
CA SER A 269 -0.67 4.03 -4.69
C SER A 269 0.31 3.01 -5.25
N GLN A 270 1.56 3.41 -5.50
CA GLN A 270 2.62 2.53 -5.99
C GLN A 270 2.90 1.39 -5.01
N GLU A 271 2.98 1.70 -3.72
CA GLU A 271 3.23 0.72 -2.66
C GLU A 271 2.06 -0.25 -2.51
N ALA A 272 0.82 0.26 -2.45
CA ALA A 272 -0.38 -0.56 -2.34
C ALA A 272 -0.54 -1.54 -3.52
N LEU A 273 -0.33 -1.05 -4.74
CA LEU A 273 -0.39 -1.88 -5.95
C LEU A 273 0.72 -2.95 -5.94
N SER A 274 1.95 -2.56 -5.59
CA SER A 274 3.08 -3.49 -5.51
C SER A 274 2.82 -4.63 -4.52
N GLN A 275 2.34 -4.31 -3.32
CA GLN A 275 2.02 -5.31 -2.31
C GLN A 275 0.87 -6.22 -2.73
N SER A 276 -0.19 -5.66 -3.33
CA SER A 276 -1.34 -6.42 -3.79
C SER A 276 -0.97 -7.39 -4.92
N LEU A 277 -0.16 -6.96 -5.86
CA LEU A 277 0.29 -7.81 -6.97
C LEU A 277 1.26 -8.91 -6.51
N GLN A 278 2.14 -8.63 -5.55
CA GLN A 278 3.04 -9.65 -4.98
C GLN A 278 2.28 -10.77 -4.28
N LYS A 279 1.17 -10.46 -3.60
CA LYS A 279 0.30 -11.45 -2.94
C LYS A 279 -0.36 -12.43 -3.92
N LEU A 280 -0.44 -12.11 -5.21
CA LEU A 280 -1.00 -12.99 -6.24
C LEU A 280 -0.06 -14.11 -6.66
N SER A 281 1.20 -14.07 -6.25
CA SER A 281 2.19 -15.10 -6.60
C SER A 281 1.78 -16.46 -6.05
N THR A 282 1.91 -17.49 -6.89
CA THR A 282 1.72 -18.90 -6.55
C THR A 282 3.04 -19.66 -6.68
N ASP A 283 3.06 -20.93 -6.31
CA ASP A 283 4.27 -21.76 -6.44
C ASP A 283 4.66 -21.99 -7.92
N GLU A 284 3.68 -21.99 -8.84
CA GLU A 284 3.91 -22.22 -10.27
C GLU A 284 4.20 -20.93 -11.05
N VAL A 285 3.58 -19.80 -10.66
CA VAL A 285 3.74 -18.51 -11.33
C VAL A 285 3.98 -17.41 -10.31
N LYS A 286 5.12 -16.75 -10.42
CA LYS A 286 5.52 -15.66 -9.49
C LYS A 286 5.45 -14.30 -10.19
N VAL A 287 4.84 -13.32 -9.53
CA VAL A 287 4.87 -11.91 -9.94
C VAL A 287 6.23 -11.33 -9.53
N GLN A 288 6.96 -10.83 -10.51
CA GLN A 288 8.24 -10.18 -10.30
C GLN A 288 8.11 -8.68 -10.59
N ILE A 289 8.13 -7.85 -9.55
CA ILE A 289 8.20 -6.40 -9.71
C ILE A 289 9.63 -6.02 -10.06
N VAL A 290 9.88 -5.73 -11.33
CA VAL A 290 11.20 -5.34 -11.85
C VAL A 290 11.53 -3.93 -11.40
N HIS A 291 10.57 -3.02 -11.50
CA HIS A 291 10.70 -1.62 -11.10
C HIS A 291 9.35 -1.06 -10.67
N ALA A 292 9.36 -0.24 -9.63
CA ALA A 292 8.20 0.49 -9.18
C ALA A 292 8.62 1.92 -8.83
N ALA A 293 7.96 2.91 -9.42
CA ALA A 293 8.31 4.31 -9.22
C ALA A 293 7.09 5.22 -9.41
N VAL A 294 7.23 6.45 -8.93
CA VAL A 294 6.23 7.50 -9.03
C VAL A 294 6.47 8.35 -10.27
N GLY A 295 5.41 8.84 -10.88
CA GLY A 295 5.42 9.72 -12.03
C GLY A 295 4.96 9.09 -13.33
N GLY A 296 5.10 9.78 -14.45
CA GLY A 296 4.72 9.28 -15.76
C GLY A 296 5.62 8.14 -16.27
N ILE A 297 5.11 7.39 -17.22
CA ILE A 297 5.88 6.34 -17.91
C ILE A 297 6.80 7.01 -18.93
N THR A 298 8.08 6.75 -18.83
CA THR A 298 9.14 7.35 -19.66
C THR A 298 9.74 6.31 -20.61
N GLU A 299 10.56 6.79 -21.55
CA GLU A 299 11.34 5.92 -22.46
C GLU A 299 12.21 4.91 -21.71
N THR A 300 12.80 5.31 -20.58
CA THR A 300 13.62 4.41 -19.75
C THR A 300 12.82 3.24 -19.19
N ASP A 301 11.57 3.49 -18.78
CA ASP A 301 10.67 2.43 -18.28
C ASP A 301 10.31 1.44 -19.39
N VAL A 302 10.07 1.93 -20.60
CA VAL A 302 9.79 1.07 -21.77
C VAL A 302 11.02 0.23 -22.15
N ASN A 303 12.22 0.83 -22.16
CA ASN A 303 13.46 0.09 -22.41
C ASN A 303 13.70 -1.00 -21.36
N LEU A 304 13.37 -0.74 -20.10
CA LEU A 304 13.45 -1.73 -19.03
C LEU A 304 12.43 -2.86 -19.26
N ALA A 305 11.22 -2.53 -19.71
CA ALA A 305 10.20 -3.53 -20.05
C ALA A 305 10.64 -4.44 -21.22
N ILE A 306 11.25 -3.86 -22.24
CA ILE A 306 11.84 -4.63 -23.35
C ILE A 306 12.90 -5.60 -22.83
N ALA A 307 13.82 -5.11 -22.00
CA ALA A 307 14.92 -5.93 -21.46
C ALA A 307 14.43 -7.06 -20.54
N SER A 308 13.40 -6.80 -19.72
CA SER A 308 12.81 -7.78 -18.80
C SER A 308 11.70 -8.63 -19.43
N LYS A 309 11.26 -8.32 -20.64
CA LYS A 309 10.06 -8.88 -21.29
C LYS A 309 8.80 -8.73 -20.40
N GLY A 310 8.73 -7.58 -19.74
CA GLY A 310 7.68 -7.29 -18.75
C GLY A 310 6.56 -6.43 -19.32
N VAL A 311 5.48 -6.35 -18.52
CA VAL A 311 4.32 -5.48 -18.76
C VAL A 311 4.45 -4.23 -17.90
N ILE A 312 4.02 -3.08 -18.43
CA ILE A 312 3.99 -1.83 -17.68
C ILE A 312 2.56 -1.56 -17.22
N ILE A 313 2.39 -1.37 -15.92
CA ILE A 313 1.12 -0.96 -15.31
C ILE A 313 1.24 0.53 -14.91
N GLY A 314 0.45 1.38 -15.54
CA GLY A 314 0.29 2.79 -15.21
C GLY A 314 -0.94 3.00 -14.34
N PHE A 315 -0.77 3.28 -13.05
CA PHE A 315 -1.86 3.59 -12.13
C PHE A 315 -1.99 5.10 -11.98
N ASN A 316 -3.09 5.66 -12.47
CA ASN A 316 -3.30 7.12 -12.61
C ASN A 316 -2.13 7.84 -13.33
N ALA A 317 -1.23 7.11 -13.96
CA ALA A 317 -0.05 7.60 -14.66
C ALA A 317 -0.17 7.32 -16.15
N ARG A 318 0.30 8.26 -16.97
CA ARG A 318 0.25 8.15 -18.43
C ARG A 318 1.66 8.10 -19.01
N ALA A 319 1.80 7.40 -20.14
CA ALA A 319 3.03 7.42 -20.92
C ALA A 319 3.16 8.76 -21.68
N ASP A 320 4.38 9.28 -21.75
CA ASP A 320 4.67 10.38 -22.64
C ASP A 320 4.61 9.93 -24.12
N ALA A 321 4.65 10.89 -25.04
CA ALA A 321 4.49 10.61 -26.47
C ALA A 321 5.63 9.72 -27.03
N VAL A 322 6.85 9.89 -26.51
CA VAL A 322 8.04 9.13 -26.93
C VAL A 322 7.94 7.68 -26.41
N ALA A 323 7.63 7.53 -25.12
CA ALA A 323 7.46 6.22 -24.49
C ALA A 323 6.35 5.41 -25.16
N ARG A 324 5.21 6.04 -25.49
CA ARG A 324 4.09 5.39 -26.17
C ARG A 324 4.51 4.86 -27.53
N LYS A 325 5.14 5.72 -28.35
CA LYS A 325 5.62 5.31 -29.69
C LYS A 325 6.65 4.18 -29.60
N LEU A 326 7.56 4.26 -28.63
CA LEU A 326 8.57 3.22 -28.40
C LEU A 326 7.94 1.89 -28.00
N ALA A 327 6.93 1.92 -27.11
CA ALA A 327 6.19 0.73 -26.68
C ALA A 327 5.45 0.08 -27.85
N GLU A 328 4.74 0.86 -28.65
CA GLU A 328 4.05 0.39 -29.86
C GLU A 328 5.03 -0.25 -30.86
N THR A 329 6.19 0.38 -31.10
CA THR A 329 7.20 -0.13 -32.04
C THR A 329 7.81 -1.47 -31.60
N ASN A 330 7.98 -1.67 -30.28
CA ASN A 330 8.62 -2.85 -29.71
C ASN A 330 7.61 -3.88 -29.14
N GLY A 331 6.31 -3.63 -29.28
CA GLY A 331 5.27 -4.55 -28.78
C GLY A 331 5.23 -4.68 -27.27
N VAL A 332 5.61 -3.60 -26.53
CA VAL A 332 5.51 -3.57 -25.07
C VAL A 332 4.08 -3.23 -24.66
N ASP A 333 3.49 -4.05 -23.83
CA ASP A 333 2.14 -3.85 -23.33
C ASP A 333 2.13 -2.84 -22.18
N ILE A 334 1.31 -1.78 -22.31
CA ILE A 334 1.12 -0.76 -21.29
C ILE A 334 -0.36 -0.77 -20.90
N ARG A 335 -0.65 -1.13 -19.64
CA ARG A 335 -1.98 -1.18 -19.08
C ARG A 335 -2.21 0.03 -18.18
N TYR A 336 -3.34 0.70 -18.35
CA TYR A 336 -3.70 1.88 -17.57
C TYR A 336 -4.89 1.59 -16.67
N HIS A 337 -4.72 1.79 -15.38
CA HIS A 337 -5.75 1.61 -14.37
C HIS A 337 -5.88 2.82 -13.47
N ASN A 338 -7.06 3.04 -12.95
CA ASN A 338 -7.39 4.04 -11.93
C ASN A 338 -8.06 3.40 -10.69
N ILE A 339 -8.38 2.10 -10.77
CA ILE A 339 -8.93 1.30 -9.69
C ILE A 339 -7.98 0.12 -9.43
N ILE A 340 -7.60 -0.09 -8.15
CA ILE A 340 -6.63 -1.14 -7.79
C ILE A 340 -7.17 -2.53 -8.09
N TYR A 341 -8.46 -2.76 -7.85
CA TYR A 341 -9.11 -4.05 -8.12
C TYR A 341 -9.00 -4.45 -9.60
N ASP A 342 -9.23 -3.52 -10.52
CA ASP A 342 -9.16 -3.78 -11.96
C ASP A 342 -7.74 -4.22 -12.36
N ALA A 343 -6.72 -3.56 -11.80
CA ALA A 343 -5.32 -3.93 -12.04
C ALA A 343 -4.98 -5.32 -11.46
N VAL A 344 -5.46 -5.63 -10.27
CA VAL A 344 -5.28 -6.92 -9.60
C VAL A 344 -5.99 -8.04 -10.37
N ASP A 345 -7.23 -7.82 -10.79
CA ASP A 345 -8.02 -8.80 -11.54
C ASP A 345 -7.42 -9.09 -12.92
N GLU A 346 -6.93 -8.06 -13.61
CA GLU A 346 -6.24 -8.26 -14.91
C GLU A 346 -4.96 -9.08 -14.76
N VAL A 347 -4.12 -8.79 -13.75
CA VAL A 347 -2.91 -9.57 -13.48
C VAL A 347 -3.26 -10.99 -13.04
N LYS A 348 -4.30 -11.17 -12.23
CA LYS A 348 -4.79 -12.50 -11.82
C LYS A 348 -5.25 -13.33 -13.03
N ALA A 349 -5.97 -12.70 -13.98
CA ALA A 349 -6.36 -13.35 -15.22
C ALA A 349 -5.14 -13.74 -16.08
N ALA A 350 -4.13 -12.86 -16.16
CA ALA A 350 -2.88 -13.15 -16.86
C ALA A 350 -2.11 -14.33 -16.23
N LEU A 351 -2.01 -14.37 -14.89
CA LEU A 351 -1.41 -15.48 -14.16
C LEU A 351 -2.15 -16.79 -14.41
N SER A 352 -3.50 -16.78 -14.38
CA SER A 352 -4.33 -17.96 -14.67
C SER A 352 -4.12 -18.48 -16.07
N GLY A 353 -3.90 -17.60 -17.06
CA GLY A 353 -3.57 -17.97 -18.44
C GLY A 353 -2.16 -18.56 -18.59
N MET A 354 -1.26 -18.32 -17.64
CA MET A 354 0.09 -18.88 -17.62
C MET A 354 0.17 -20.24 -16.92
N LEU A 355 -0.83 -20.63 -16.11
CA LEU A 355 -0.88 -21.93 -15.46
C LEU A 355 -0.92 -23.06 -16.49
N THR A 356 -0.26 -24.16 -16.18
CA THR A 356 -0.39 -25.38 -16.97
C THR A 356 -1.76 -26.00 -16.70
N PRO A 357 -2.54 -26.37 -17.74
CA PRO A 357 -3.83 -27.01 -17.51
C PRO A 357 -3.64 -28.32 -16.74
N ASP A 358 -4.28 -28.46 -15.60
CA ASP A 358 -4.35 -29.73 -14.89
C ASP A 358 -5.09 -30.75 -15.76
N LYS A 359 -4.45 -31.88 -16.00
CA LYS A 359 -5.10 -33.00 -16.68
C LYS A 359 -6.02 -33.66 -15.66
N LYS A 360 -7.30 -33.37 -15.75
CA LYS A 360 -8.31 -34.07 -14.98
C LYS A 360 -8.58 -35.41 -15.62
N GLU A 361 -8.20 -36.49 -14.96
CA GLU A 361 -8.56 -37.82 -15.41
C GLU A 361 -10.03 -38.06 -15.08
N GLU A 362 -10.81 -38.38 -16.11
CA GLU A 362 -12.21 -38.72 -16.01
C GLU A 362 -12.38 -40.17 -16.48
N ILE A 363 -12.94 -40.99 -15.62
CA ILE A 363 -13.24 -42.39 -15.98
C ILE A 363 -14.39 -42.37 -16.98
N ILE A 364 -14.09 -42.58 -18.25
CA ILE A 364 -15.07 -42.56 -19.36
C ILE A 364 -15.64 -43.94 -19.68
N GLY A 365 -15.05 -45.00 -19.12
CA GLY A 365 -15.53 -46.38 -19.35
C GLY A 365 -14.82 -47.42 -18.48
N MET A 366 -15.44 -48.56 -18.38
CA MET A 366 -14.92 -49.73 -17.66
C MET A 366 -14.72 -50.90 -18.62
N VAL A 367 -13.54 -51.51 -18.55
CA VAL A 367 -13.14 -52.62 -19.47
C VAL A 367 -12.68 -53.81 -18.64
N GLU A 368 -13.16 -54.99 -19.00
CA GLU A 368 -12.71 -56.25 -18.45
C GLU A 368 -11.68 -56.91 -19.39
N ILE A 369 -10.50 -57.26 -18.90
CA ILE A 369 -9.49 -58.00 -19.64
C ILE A 369 -9.89 -59.50 -19.64
N ARG A 370 -10.28 -59.99 -20.79
CA ARG A 370 -10.69 -61.40 -20.94
C ARG A 370 -9.56 -62.36 -21.33
N GLN A 371 -8.60 -61.86 -22.11
CA GLN A 371 -7.49 -62.69 -22.57
C GLN A 371 -6.24 -61.83 -22.85
N VAL A 372 -5.07 -62.32 -22.47
CA VAL A 372 -3.80 -61.69 -22.76
C VAL A 372 -3.04 -62.50 -23.81
N PHE A 373 -2.69 -61.91 -24.94
CA PHE A 373 -1.91 -62.49 -26.02
C PHE A 373 -0.48 -61.97 -25.98
N ASN A 374 0.51 -62.87 -25.94
CA ASN A 374 1.91 -62.49 -26.08
C ASN A 374 2.33 -62.55 -27.56
N VAL A 375 2.56 -61.40 -28.19
CA VAL A 375 2.97 -61.29 -29.57
C VAL A 375 4.46 -60.97 -29.65
N SER A 376 5.24 -61.79 -30.31
CA SER A 376 6.67 -61.57 -30.51
C SER A 376 6.91 -60.23 -31.22
N LYS A 377 7.69 -59.33 -30.63
CA LYS A 377 8.05 -57.98 -31.05
C LYS A 377 7.11 -56.84 -30.65
N VAL A 378 5.91 -57.13 -30.11
CA VAL A 378 4.96 -56.07 -29.66
C VAL A 378 4.74 -56.12 -28.16
N GLY A 379 4.98 -57.27 -27.52
CA GLY A 379 4.72 -57.47 -26.09
C GLY A 379 3.36 -58.10 -25.81
N ALA A 380 2.85 -57.90 -24.60
CA ALA A 380 1.55 -58.44 -24.19
C ALA A 380 0.42 -57.52 -24.66
N ILE A 381 -0.54 -58.09 -25.39
CA ILE A 381 -1.74 -57.42 -25.88
C ILE A 381 -2.94 -57.98 -25.11
N ALA A 382 -3.72 -57.09 -24.51
CA ALA A 382 -4.91 -57.47 -23.77
C ALA A 382 -6.15 -57.44 -24.65
N GLY A 383 -6.83 -58.59 -24.77
CA GLY A 383 -8.16 -58.71 -25.39
C GLY A 383 -9.22 -58.27 -24.33
N CYS A 384 -9.83 -57.15 -24.54
CA CYS A 384 -10.73 -56.51 -23.56
C CYS A 384 -12.18 -56.50 -24.05
N MET A 385 -13.12 -56.59 -23.12
CA MET A 385 -14.54 -56.32 -23.37
C MET A 385 -14.96 -55.08 -22.61
N VAL A 386 -15.59 -54.15 -23.32
CA VAL A 386 -16.13 -52.92 -22.68
C VAL A 386 -17.39 -53.31 -21.91
N LEU A 387 -17.39 -53.06 -20.62
CA LEU A 387 -18.53 -53.30 -19.72
C LEU A 387 -19.45 -52.10 -19.68
N ASP A 388 -18.88 -50.89 -19.66
CA ASP A 388 -19.65 -49.64 -19.61
C ASP A 388 -18.82 -48.50 -20.23
N GLY A 389 -19.48 -47.52 -20.84
CA GLY A 389 -18.86 -46.32 -21.40
C GLY A 389 -18.11 -46.51 -22.72
N ILE A 390 -17.07 -45.71 -22.93
CA ILE A 390 -16.28 -45.63 -24.16
C ILE A 390 -14.80 -45.84 -23.83
N VAL A 391 -14.08 -46.56 -24.71
CA VAL A 391 -12.62 -46.71 -24.64
C VAL A 391 -12.00 -45.92 -25.78
N ARG A 392 -11.05 -45.05 -25.48
CA ARG A 392 -10.25 -44.27 -26.44
C ARG A 392 -8.81 -44.73 -26.45
#